data_9b57b2644af7733c854c3ed35504899e
#
_entry.id   9b57b2644af7733c854c3ed35504899e
#
_cell.length_a   1.000
_cell.length_b   1.000
_cell.length_c   1.000
_cell.angle_alpha   90.00
_cell.angle_beta   90.00
_cell.angle_gamma   90.00
#
_symmetry.space_group_name_H-M   'P 1'
#
loop_
_entity.id
_entity.type
_entity.pdbx_description
1 polymer ?
#
loop_
_entity_poly.entity_id
_entity_poly.type
_entity_poly.pdbx_seq_one_letter_code
_entity_poly.pdbx_strand_id
1 'polypeptide(L)' 'MYKAQFKSKSPFETWTTIGTFGNEQGAVAAALSRKSKGALLVRVVDKNGAVIYSN' A
#
# COMPACT_ATOMS: atom_id res chain seq x y z
N MET A 1 -9.89 -0.98 -9.52
CA MET A 1 -9.69 -0.87 -8.07
C MET A 1 -8.22 -0.92 -7.73
N TYR A 2 -7.84 -0.18 -6.73
CA TYR A 2 -6.44 -0.12 -6.28
C TYR A 2 -6.39 -0.54 -4.83
N LYS A 3 -5.38 -1.32 -4.47
CA LYS A 3 -5.19 -1.78 -3.09
C LYS A 3 -3.95 -1.14 -2.52
N ALA A 4 -4.08 -0.48 -1.37
CA ALA A 4 -2.94 0.04 -0.63
C ALA A 4 -2.54 -1.04 0.39
N GLN A 5 -1.26 -1.37 0.43
CA GLN A 5 -0.73 -2.44 1.28
C GLN A 5 0.51 -1.96 2.01
N PHE A 6 0.79 -2.61 3.13
CA PHE A 6 1.95 -2.23 3.94
C PHE A 6 2.55 -3.45 4.64
N LYS A 7 3.81 -3.27 5.05
CA LYS A 7 4.51 -4.17 5.98
C LYS A 7 4.97 -3.32 7.16
N SER A 8 4.67 -3.76 8.37
CA SER A 8 4.88 -2.91 9.54
C SER A 8 6.25 -3.07 10.19
N LYS A 9 6.79 -4.27 10.26
CA LYS A 9 7.99 -4.53 11.05
C LYS A 9 9.10 -5.24 10.30
N SER A 10 8.79 -6.10 9.34
CA SER A 10 9.77 -6.93 8.68
C SER A 10 9.48 -7.04 7.20
N PRO A 11 10.53 -7.01 6.34
CA PRO A 11 10.32 -7.22 4.91
C PRO A 11 9.88 -8.64 4.58
N PHE A 12 9.99 -9.57 5.54
CA PHE A 12 9.61 -10.96 5.33
C PHE A 12 8.17 -11.27 5.68
N GLU A 13 7.45 -10.34 6.32
CA GLU A 13 6.03 -10.55 6.60
C GLU A 13 5.21 -10.38 5.32
N THR A 14 3.97 -10.90 5.33
CA THR A 14 3.09 -10.74 4.18
C THR A 14 2.54 -9.32 4.14
N TRP A 15 2.17 -8.88 2.93
CA TRP A 15 1.54 -7.58 2.76
C TRP A 15 0.16 -7.57 3.41
N THR A 16 -0.12 -6.51 4.17
CA THR A 16 -1.43 -6.30 4.76
C THR A 16 -2.14 -5.22 3.96
N THR A 17 -3.36 -5.51 3.52
CA THR A 17 -4.13 -4.55 2.74
C THR A 17 -4.77 -3.53 3.67
N ILE A 18 -4.49 -2.23 3.44
CA ILE A 18 -5.12 -1.14 4.18
C ILE A 18 -6.57 -1.00 3.75
N GLY A 19 -6.81 -1.08 2.43
CA GLY A 19 -8.14 -0.94 1.87
C GLY A 19 -8.08 -0.94 0.35
N THR A 20 -9.25 -0.90 -0.27
CA THR A 20 -9.38 -0.78 -1.72
C THR A 20 -9.93 0.59 -2.05
N PHE A 21 -9.47 1.16 -3.16
CA PHE A 21 -9.80 2.53 -3.54
C PHE A 21 -10.19 2.57 -5.01
N GLY A 22 -11.12 3.47 -5.33
CA GLY A 22 -11.60 3.62 -6.70
C GLY A 22 -10.65 4.37 -7.61
N ASN A 23 -9.65 5.08 -7.04
CA ASN A 23 -8.68 5.79 -7.84
C ASN A 23 -7.28 5.66 -7.24
N GLU A 24 -6.28 5.91 -8.07
CA GLU A 24 -4.89 5.77 -7.70
C GLU A 24 -4.48 6.75 -6.60
N GLN A 25 -4.94 7.99 -6.70
CA GLN A 25 -4.57 9.03 -5.73
C GLN A 25 -5.01 8.67 -4.32
N GLY A 26 -6.20 8.14 -4.18
CA GLY A 26 -6.71 7.72 -2.87
C GLY A 26 -5.88 6.59 -2.29
N ALA A 27 -5.51 5.63 -3.11
CA ALA A 27 -4.68 4.50 -2.66
C ALA A 27 -3.29 4.96 -2.25
N VAL A 28 -2.67 5.83 -3.05
CA VAL A 28 -1.34 6.37 -2.74
C VAL A 28 -1.38 7.19 -1.45
N ALA A 29 -2.41 8.00 -1.27
CA ALA A 29 -2.56 8.79 -0.05
C ALA A 29 -2.66 7.90 1.19
N ALA A 30 -3.41 6.80 1.08
CA ALA A 30 -3.54 5.85 2.18
C ALA A 30 -2.20 5.17 2.49
N ALA A 31 -1.46 4.79 1.45
CA ALA A 31 -0.15 4.17 1.61
C ALA A 31 0.83 5.14 2.30
N LEU A 32 0.86 6.40 1.85
CA LEU A 32 1.74 7.41 2.43
C LEU A 32 1.37 7.70 3.88
N SER A 33 0.08 7.72 4.20
CA SER A 33 -0.37 7.92 5.56
C SER A 33 0.14 6.80 6.48
N ARG A 34 0.09 5.56 6.00
CA ARG A 34 0.59 4.43 6.79
C ARG A 34 2.11 4.50 6.96
N LYS A 35 2.82 4.91 5.91
CA LYS A 35 4.27 5.09 5.99
C LYS A 35 4.63 6.14 7.04
N SER A 36 3.88 7.23 7.06
CA SER A 36 4.06 8.30 8.05
C SER A 36 3.84 7.80 9.48
N LYS A 37 3.00 6.79 9.66
CA LYS A 37 2.73 6.21 10.98
C LYS A 37 3.76 5.15 11.38
N GLY A 38 4.77 4.91 10.58
CA GLY A 38 5.85 4.02 10.92
C GLY A 38 5.89 2.69 10.19
N ALA A 39 5.11 2.52 9.14
CA ALA A 39 5.19 1.29 8.34
C ALA A 39 6.57 1.17 7.70
N LEU A 40 7.10 -0.03 7.65
CA LEU A 40 8.41 -0.29 7.06
C LEU A 40 8.38 -0.09 5.55
N LEU A 41 7.38 -0.67 4.90
CA LEU A 41 7.21 -0.61 3.45
C LEU A 41 5.74 -0.40 3.14
N VAL A 42 5.47 0.34 2.07
CA VAL A 42 4.11 0.51 1.56
C VAL A 42 4.13 0.36 0.05
N ARG A 43 3.00 -0.06 -0.51
CA ARG A 43 2.85 -0.14 -1.96
C ARG A 43 1.39 -0.01 -2.34
N VAL A 44 1.16 0.29 -3.61
CA VAL A 44 -0.18 0.28 -4.20
C VAL A 44 -0.15 -0.66 -5.40
N VAL A 45 -1.12 -1.55 -5.46
CA VAL A 45 -1.27 -2.48 -6.59
C VAL A 45 -2.60 -2.20 -7.29
N ASP A 46 -2.63 -2.42 -8.58
CA ASP A 46 -3.85 -2.24 -9.37
C ASP A 46 -4.69 -3.53 -9.37
N LYS A 47 -5.76 -3.54 -10.14
CA LYS A 47 -6.67 -4.69 -10.19
C LYS A 47 -6.01 -5.94 -10.75
N ASN A 48 -4.93 -5.79 -11.49
CA ASN A 48 -4.18 -6.90 -12.07
C ASN A 48 -3.03 -7.37 -11.19
N GLY A 49 -2.87 -6.75 -10.03
CA GLY A 49 -1.78 -7.10 -9.13
C GLY A 49 -0.46 -6.43 -9.45
N ALA A 50 -0.42 -5.52 -10.42
CA ALA A 50 0.80 -4.80 -10.76
C ALA A 50 1.07 -3.72 -9.71
N VAL A 51 2.31 -3.62 -9.25
CA VAL A 51 2.71 -2.57 -8.32
C VAL A 51 2.88 -1.27 -9.09
N ILE A 52 2.05 -0.28 -8.77
CA ILE A 52 2.10 1.02 -9.45
C ILE A 52 2.76 2.09 -8.60
N TYR A 53 2.99 1.82 -7.33
CA TYR A 53 3.63 2.75 -6.41
C TYR A 53 4.26 1.94 -5.27
N SER A 54 5.46 2.30 -4.87
CA SER A 54 6.10 1.69 -3.71
C SER A 54 7.01 2.71 -3.03
N ASN A 55 7.14 2.56 -1.73
CA ASN A 55 7.98 3.48 -0.95
C ASN A 55 8.56 2.77 0.29
#